data_9e9d5d98466d098aadcc0c4de1e532f9
#
_entry.id   9e9d5d98466d098aadcc0c4de1e532f9
#
_cell.length_a   1.000
_cell.length_b   1.000
_cell.length_c   1.000
_cell.angle_alpha   90.00
_cell.angle_beta   90.00
_cell.angle_gamma   90.00
#
_symmetry.space_group_name_H-M   'P 1'
#
loop_
_entity.id
_entity.type
_entity.pdbx_description
1 polymer ?
#
loop_
_entity_poly.entity_id
_entity_poly.type
_entity_poly.pdbx_seq_one_letter_code
_entity_poly.pdbx_strand_id
1 'polypeptide(L)'
;MHVLREDTALTVLRCYGELSIAELASVAAAAARARAAGRLVVVDLSRVRHLHFAGARLLREVPGLRLAGASRYVRDLVHAGGGFGVEFHPDVAQAVGAG
;
A
#
# COMPACT_ATOMS: atom_id res chain seq x y z
N MET A 1 7.53 0.15 8.64
CA MET A 1 6.19 0.73 8.40
C MET A 1 5.89 1.77 9.46
N HIS A 2 5.40 2.89 9.04
CA HIS A 2 5.11 4.02 9.93
C HIS A 2 3.68 4.53 9.67
N VAL A 3 2.90 4.70 10.74
CA VAL A 3 1.56 5.27 10.62
C VAL A 3 1.68 6.78 10.56
N LEU A 4 1.39 7.37 9.39
CA LEU A 4 1.43 8.82 9.20
C LEU A 4 0.16 9.51 9.68
N ARG A 5 -0.96 8.84 9.52
CA ARG A 5 -2.26 9.39 9.88
C ARG A 5 -3.21 8.25 10.20
N GLU A 6 -3.98 8.42 11.26
CA GLU A 6 -5.03 7.48 11.60
C GLU A 6 -6.17 8.22 12.28
N ASP A 7 -7.36 8.13 11.69
CA ASP A 7 -8.59 8.67 12.26
C ASP A 7 -9.74 7.71 11.96
N THR A 8 -10.96 8.07 12.25
CA THR A 8 -12.13 7.19 12.08
C THR A 8 -12.42 6.84 10.62
N ALA A 9 -11.92 7.62 9.67
CA ALA A 9 -12.21 7.48 8.24
C ALA A 9 -11.00 7.05 7.41
N LEU A 10 -9.77 7.21 7.90
CA LEU A 10 -8.57 7.09 7.10
C LEU A 10 -7.40 6.57 7.92
N THR A 11 -6.63 5.67 7.32
CA THR A 11 -5.30 5.27 7.78
C THR A 11 -4.31 5.43 6.63
N VAL A 12 -3.21 6.13 6.89
CA VAL A 12 -2.10 6.27 5.93
C VAL A 12 -0.87 5.60 6.54
N LEU A 13 -0.36 4.60 5.85
CA LEU A 13 0.84 3.86 6.24
C LEU A 13 1.96 4.22 5.28
N ARG A 14 3.14 4.54 5.80
CA ARG A 14 4.35 4.77 4.98
C ARG A 14 5.33 3.64 5.16
N CYS A 15 5.88 3.16 4.07
CA CYS A 15 6.93 2.15 4.04
C CYS A 15 8.22 2.77 3.54
N TYR A 16 9.37 2.15 3.89
CA TYR A 16 10.69 2.68 3.58
C TYR A 16 11.61 1.59 3.05
N GLY A 17 12.49 1.97 2.13
CA GLY A 17 13.59 1.15 1.68
C GLY A 17 13.18 -0.07 0.88
N GLU A 18 13.62 -1.23 1.31
CA GLU A 18 13.33 -2.50 0.64
C GLU A 18 12.36 -3.32 1.48
N LEU A 19 11.28 -3.76 0.87
CA LEU A 19 10.24 -4.54 1.56
C LEU A 19 10.39 -6.02 1.25
N SER A 20 10.64 -6.81 2.28
CA SER A 20 10.64 -8.28 2.22
C SER A 20 9.20 -8.81 2.13
N ILE A 21 9.05 -10.10 1.84
CA ILE A 21 7.75 -10.77 1.88
C ILE A 21 7.12 -10.61 3.27
N ALA A 22 7.90 -10.79 4.34
CA ALA A 22 7.41 -10.66 5.71
C ALA A 22 6.92 -9.24 6.02
N GLU A 23 7.63 -8.22 5.55
CA GLU A 23 7.21 -6.83 5.71
C GLU A 23 5.94 -6.52 4.91
N LEU A 24 5.84 -7.03 3.69
CA LEU A 24 4.62 -6.90 2.88
C LEU A 24 3.43 -7.59 3.56
N ALA A 25 3.64 -8.74 4.16
CA ALA A 25 2.60 -9.42 4.94
C ALA A 25 2.15 -8.58 6.14
N SER A 26 3.08 -7.93 6.84
CA SER A 26 2.76 -7.03 7.95
C SER A 26 1.97 -5.81 7.50
N VAL A 27 2.35 -5.22 6.37
CA VAL A 27 1.63 -4.08 5.79
C VAL A 27 0.21 -4.50 5.40
N ALA A 28 0.08 -5.62 4.70
CA ALA A 28 -1.22 -6.14 4.29
C ALA A 28 -2.13 -6.44 5.50
N ALA A 29 -1.58 -7.02 6.55
CA ALA A 29 -2.33 -7.30 7.77
C ALA A 29 -2.81 -6.02 8.47
N ALA A 30 -1.94 -5.00 8.57
CA ALA A 30 -2.31 -3.71 9.15
C ALA A 30 -3.39 -3.02 8.30
N ALA A 31 -3.25 -3.06 6.98
CA ALA A 31 -4.22 -2.50 6.06
C ALA A 31 -5.58 -3.22 6.17
N ALA A 32 -5.57 -4.54 6.25
CA ALA A 32 -6.78 -5.33 6.38
C ALA A 32 -7.54 -5.00 7.68
N ARG A 33 -6.82 -4.83 8.79
CA ARG A 33 -7.42 -4.43 10.06
C ARG A 33 -8.08 -3.05 9.98
N ALA A 34 -7.40 -2.10 9.34
CA ALA A 34 -7.95 -0.76 9.16
C ALA A 34 -9.19 -0.77 8.26
N ARG A 35 -9.17 -1.57 7.19
CA ARG A 35 -10.35 -1.73 6.32
C ARG A 35 -11.51 -2.38 7.06
N ALA A 36 -11.25 -3.39 7.89
CA ALA A 36 -12.28 -4.02 8.69
C ALA A 36 -12.92 -3.04 9.69
N ALA A 37 -12.17 -2.02 10.11
CA ALA A 37 -12.69 -0.93 10.95
C ALA A 37 -13.42 0.17 10.15
N GLY A 38 -13.63 -0.02 8.86
CA GLY A 38 -14.35 0.92 8.00
C GLY A 38 -13.53 2.08 7.47
N ARG A 39 -12.20 2.02 7.57
CA ARG A 39 -11.32 3.10 7.13
C ARG A 39 -10.89 2.92 5.68
N LEU A 40 -10.72 4.04 4.98
CA LEU A 40 -9.94 4.06 3.75
C LEU A 40 -8.47 3.85 4.12
N VAL A 41 -7.76 3.01 3.38
CA VAL A 41 -6.33 2.78 3.63
C VAL A 41 -5.51 3.20 2.42
N VAL A 42 -4.52 4.05 2.68
CA VAL A 42 -3.51 4.46 1.70
C VAL A 42 -2.15 3.99 2.21
N VAL A 43 -1.43 3.24 1.38
CA VAL A 43 -0.04 2.87 1.65
C VAL A 43 0.87 3.75 0.80
N ASP A 44 1.67 4.57 1.45
CA ASP A 44 2.62 5.46 0.81
C ASP A 44 3.92 4.72 0.52
N LEU A 45 4.21 4.52 -0.75
CA LEU A 45 5.40 3.84 -1.25
C LEU A 45 6.45 4.82 -1.80
N SER A 46 6.29 6.13 -1.56
CA SER A 46 7.21 7.14 -2.10
C SER A 46 8.65 6.99 -1.60
N ARG A 47 8.85 6.32 -0.47
CA ARG A 47 10.17 6.07 0.13
C ARG A 47 10.64 4.63 -0.06
N VAL A 48 9.90 3.84 -0.84
CA VAL A 48 10.26 2.45 -1.14
C VAL A 48 11.10 2.40 -2.40
N ARG A 49 12.26 1.75 -2.33
CA ARG A 49 13.16 1.59 -3.47
C ARG A 49 12.98 0.24 -4.18
N HIS A 50 12.52 -0.76 -3.44
CA HIS A 50 12.36 -2.12 -3.94
C HIS A 50 11.37 -2.88 -3.06
N LEU A 51 10.69 -3.85 -3.64
CA LEU A 51 9.91 -4.82 -2.86
C LEU A 51 10.03 -6.20 -3.50
N HIS A 52 9.90 -7.23 -2.67
CA HIS A 52 9.95 -8.60 -3.16
C HIS A 52 8.65 -8.90 -3.91
N PHE A 53 8.74 -9.12 -5.21
CA PHE A 53 7.57 -9.27 -6.07
C PHE A 53 6.64 -10.41 -5.63
N ALA A 54 7.17 -11.48 -5.04
CA ALA A 54 6.35 -12.61 -4.58
C ALA A 54 5.37 -12.22 -3.46
N GLY A 55 5.61 -11.12 -2.75
CA GLY A 55 4.71 -10.61 -1.71
C GLY A 55 3.65 -9.64 -2.23
N ALA A 56 3.75 -9.19 -3.47
CA ALA A 56 2.88 -8.15 -3.99
C ALA A 56 1.40 -8.55 -4.03
N ARG A 57 1.10 -9.83 -4.26
CA ARG A 57 -0.27 -10.34 -4.28
C ARG A 57 -0.99 -10.13 -2.95
N LEU A 58 -0.24 -10.05 -1.84
CA LEU A 58 -0.82 -9.82 -0.52
C LEU A 58 -1.52 -8.46 -0.44
N LEU A 59 -1.00 -7.47 -1.15
CA LEU A 59 -1.62 -6.15 -1.22
C LEU A 59 -2.95 -6.20 -1.97
N ARG A 60 -3.06 -7.01 -3.02
CA ARG A 60 -4.29 -7.17 -3.78
C ARG A 60 -5.40 -7.80 -2.93
N GLU A 61 -5.04 -8.60 -1.95
CA GLU A 61 -6.01 -9.27 -1.09
C GLU A 61 -6.72 -8.30 -0.12
N VAL A 62 -6.22 -7.06 0.01
CA VAL A 62 -6.85 -6.03 0.84
C VAL A 62 -7.84 -5.24 -0.02
N PRO A 63 -9.16 -5.39 0.23
CA PRO A 63 -10.16 -4.70 -0.60
C PRO A 63 -10.03 -3.18 -0.52
N GLY A 64 -10.04 -2.53 -1.68
CA GLY A 64 -10.03 -1.07 -1.76
C GLY A 64 -8.73 -0.40 -1.32
N LEU A 65 -7.64 -1.17 -1.19
CA LEU A 65 -6.34 -0.60 -0.86
C LEU A 65 -5.86 0.34 -1.97
N ARG A 66 -5.35 1.50 -1.57
CA ARG A 66 -4.76 2.48 -2.47
C ARG A 66 -3.28 2.61 -2.19
N LEU A 67 -2.47 2.53 -3.25
CA LEU A 67 -1.02 2.72 -3.18
C LEU A 67 -0.68 4.10 -3.73
N ALA A 68 0.16 4.84 -3.03
CA ALA A 68 0.52 6.21 -3.40
C ALA A 68 2.03 6.37 -3.56
N GLY A 69 2.42 7.16 -4.55
CA GLY A 69 3.81 7.59 -4.72
C GLY A 69 4.79 6.53 -5.18
N ALA A 70 4.33 5.36 -5.61
CA ALA A 70 5.21 4.30 -6.09
C ALA A 70 5.95 4.75 -7.35
N SER A 71 7.27 4.51 -7.41
CA SER A 71 8.03 4.70 -8.63
C SER A 71 7.53 3.73 -9.70
N ARG A 72 7.87 4.02 -10.97
CA ARG A 72 7.52 3.11 -12.07
C ARG A 72 8.08 1.71 -11.82
N TYR A 73 9.32 1.64 -11.35
CA TYR A 73 9.96 0.37 -11.03
C TYR A 73 9.18 -0.42 -9.98
N VAL A 74 8.79 0.24 -8.88
CA VAL A 74 8.02 -0.41 -7.80
C VAL A 74 6.63 -0.83 -8.30
N ARG A 75 5.97 -0.01 -9.11
CA ARG A 75 4.69 -0.37 -9.73
C ARG A 75 4.82 -1.61 -10.61
N ASP A 76 5.87 -1.68 -11.40
CA ASP A 76 6.12 -2.84 -12.27
C ASP A 76 6.35 -4.10 -11.44
N LEU A 77 7.07 -4.00 -10.32
CA LEU A 77 7.25 -5.12 -9.40
C LEU A 77 5.92 -5.60 -8.79
N VAL A 78 5.06 -4.68 -8.40
CA VAL A 78 3.73 -5.02 -7.87
C VAL A 78 2.92 -5.77 -8.92
N HIS A 79 2.88 -5.26 -10.15
CA HIS A 79 2.15 -5.93 -11.24
C HIS A 79 2.73 -7.30 -11.55
N ALA A 80 4.07 -7.41 -11.65
CA ALA A 80 4.74 -8.67 -11.95
C ALA A 80 4.49 -9.73 -10.87
N GLY A 81 4.33 -9.30 -9.63
CA GLY A 81 4.07 -10.19 -8.48
C GLY A 81 2.61 -10.55 -8.26
N GLY A 82 1.72 -10.19 -9.18
CA GLY A 82 0.30 -10.51 -9.06
C GLY A 82 -0.53 -9.45 -8.34
N GLY A 83 0.03 -8.25 -8.13
CA GLY A 83 -0.69 -7.12 -7.54
C GLY A 83 -1.54 -6.33 -8.54
N PHE A 84 -1.92 -6.93 -9.65
CA PHE A 84 -2.77 -6.27 -10.62
C PHE A 84 -4.17 -6.01 -10.02
N GLY A 85 -4.78 -4.90 -10.42
CA GLY A 85 -6.07 -4.48 -9.86
C GLY A 85 -5.96 -3.61 -8.60
N VAL A 86 -4.76 -3.45 -8.04
CA VAL A 86 -4.52 -2.49 -6.97
C VAL A 86 -4.50 -1.08 -7.55
N GLU A 87 -5.15 -0.14 -6.89
CA GLU A 87 -5.17 1.25 -7.34
C GLU A 87 -3.85 1.95 -7.03
N PHE A 88 -3.29 2.62 -8.03
CA PHE A 88 -2.11 3.48 -7.87
C PHE A 88 -2.48 4.94 -8.03
N HIS A 89 -1.93 5.78 -7.17
CA HIS A 89 -2.10 7.22 -7.21
C HIS A 89 -0.73 7.90 -7.15
N PRO A 90 -0.57 9.09 -7.76
CA PRO A 90 0.73 9.78 -7.79
C PRO A 90 1.25 10.14 -6.40
N ASP A 91 0.37 10.47 -5.47
CA ASP A 91 0.72 10.84 -4.10
C ASP A 91 -0.43 10.55 -3.12
N VAL A 92 -0.15 10.73 -1.85
CA VAL A 92 -1.13 10.48 -0.78
C VAL A 92 -2.34 11.41 -0.91
N ALA A 93 -2.14 12.68 -1.22
CA ALA A 93 -3.25 13.64 -1.33
C ALA A 93 -4.24 13.21 -2.41
N GLN A 94 -3.76 12.78 -3.57
CA GLN A 94 -4.61 12.28 -4.65
C GLN A 94 -5.27 10.96 -4.30
N ALA A 95 -4.56 10.07 -3.62
CA ALA A 95 -5.13 8.80 -3.16
C ALA A 95 -6.29 9.02 -2.17
N VAL A 96 -6.14 9.98 -1.26
CA VAL A 96 -7.20 10.33 -0.29
C VAL A 96 -8.38 11.00 -0.98
N GLY A 97 -8.12 11.86 -1.95
CA GLY A 97 -9.15 12.61 -2.67
C GLY A 97 -9.86 11.84 -3.76
N ALA A 98 -9.41 10.65 -4.14
CA ALA A 98 -10.03 9.81 -5.14
C ALA A 98 -11.32 9.21 -4.57
N GLY A 99 -12.38 9.85 -4.81
CA GLY A 99 -13.65 9.57 -4.20
C GLY A 99 -14.39 8.34 -4.44
#